data_2c86b3d2869d5040c32f73868c302d2e
#
_entry.id   2c86b3d2869d5040c32f73868c302d2e
#
_cell.length_a   1.000
_cell.length_b   1.000
_cell.length_c   1.000
_cell.angle_alpha   90.00
_cell.angle_beta   90.00
_cell.angle_gamma   90.00
#
_symmetry.space_group_name_H-M   'P 1'
#
loop_
_entity.id
_entity.type
_entity.pdbx_description
1 polymer ?
#
loop_
_entity_poly.entity_id
_entity_poly.type
_entity_poly.pdbx_seq_one_letter_code
_entity_poly.pdbx_strand_id
1 'polypeptide(L)'
;MITLRDIFNAFAPEYLERYPTLPTSHRKVISAIQHCQSGPYGHSLYQCQNCGGQHRVKHSCGNRHCPQCQQHKTQQWLQHHLDKQLPGPHFLLTFTVPETLRPLIRSHQRLAYQAMFQASSTALKRLAKDERFIGTDLPGFTGVLHTWGRQLQYHPHIHSIVPGGGLSEDRTTWRPSRANFFVPVKALSPIYRALFQEDMRQAGLLEHINPQVWTIPWNVHSQANHNGHSAFTYLAPYVFKVAISNQRIVSLKDHTVTFTYRKPASTRPRTTTLDVMEFLRRFLQHVLPDGFMKVRHFGFLHASCAIPHDTLCRMILKAHPIDGKPTRIVPPQPPVVLCPTCGAQMRVVMRLWTSNRAFVDTG
;
A
#
# COMPACT_ATOMS: atom_id res chain seq x y z
N MET A 1 -25.72 -3.35 3.02
CA MET A 1 -24.57 -2.54 2.52
C MET A 1 -24.17 -3.12 1.18
N ILE A 2 -24.10 -2.29 0.14
CA ILE A 2 -23.65 -2.69 -1.20
C ILE A 2 -22.13 -2.86 -1.16
N THR A 3 -21.66 -3.94 -1.75
CA THR A 3 -20.23 -4.29 -1.80
C THR A 3 -19.68 -4.26 -3.23
N LEU A 4 -18.36 -4.18 -3.38
CA LEU A 4 -17.73 -4.31 -4.68
C LEU A 4 -18.06 -5.66 -5.35
N ARG A 5 -18.24 -6.72 -4.56
CA ARG A 5 -18.67 -8.03 -5.05
C ARG A 5 -20.06 -7.98 -5.69
N ASP A 6 -20.99 -7.25 -5.10
CA ASP A 6 -22.36 -7.14 -5.65
C ASP A 6 -22.34 -6.42 -6.99
N ILE A 7 -21.51 -5.38 -7.14
CA ILE A 7 -21.30 -4.68 -8.40
C ILE A 7 -20.70 -5.60 -9.47
N PHE A 8 -19.66 -6.39 -9.12
CA PHE A 8 -19.07 -7.34 -10.07
C PHE A 8 -20.04 -8.48 -10.41
N ASN A 9 -20.84 -8.98 -9.47
CA ASN A 9 -21.82 -10.02 -9.75
C ASN A 9 -22.88 -9.54 -10.74
N ALA A 10 -23.33 -8.30 -10.59
CA ALA A 10 -24.37 -7.73 -11.46
C ALA A 10 -23.84 -7.35 -12.87
N PHE A 11 -22.63 -6.82 -12.97
CA PHE A 11 -22.18 -6.14 -14.19
C PHE A 11 -20.88 -6.69 -14.82
N ALA A 12 -20.20 -7.67 -14.19
CA ALA A 12 -19.01 -8.24 -14.80
C ALA A 12 -19.29 -9.01 -16.12
N PRO A 13 -20.42 -9.73 -16.30
CA PRO A 13 -20.72 -10.33 -17.59
C PRO A 13 -20.76 -9.29 -18.73
N GLU A 14 -21.53 -8.23 -18.56
CA GLU A 14 -21.61 -7.12 -19.53
C GLU A 14 -20.25 -6.45 -19.77
N TYR A 15 -19.48 -6.23 -18.69
CA TYR A 15 -18.14 -5.64 -18.79
C TYR A 15 -17.18 -6.53 -19.60
N LEU A 16 -17.22 -7.85 -19.39
CA LEU A 16 -16.36 -8.82 -20.09
C LEU A 16 -16.75 -8.96 -21.55
N GLU A 17 -18.02 -8.86 -21.88
CA GLU A 17 -18.52 -8.84 -23.25
C GLU A 17 -18.07 -7.57 -23.99
N ARG A 18 -18.21 -6.41 -23.34
CA ARG A 18 -17.80 -5.11 -23.90
C ARG A 18 -16.27 -5.00 -24.09
N TYR A 19 -15.49 -5.70 -23.26
CA TYR A 19 -14.01 -5.68 -23.31
C TYR A 19 -13.42 -7.09 -23.43
N PRO A 20 -13.56 -7.74 -24.60
CA PRO A 20 -13.15 -9.15 -24.79
C PRO A 20 -11.63 -9.37 -24.68
N THR A 21 -10.83 -8.33 -24.93
CA THR A 21 -9.35 -8.37 -24.85
C THR A 21 -8.80 -8.00 -23.47
N LEU A 22 -9.66 -8.00 -22.44
CA LEU A 22 -9.23 -7.65 -21.08
C LEU A 22 -8.08 -8.56 -20.60
N PRO A 23 -7.00 -7.99 -20.00
CA PRO A 23 -5.86 -8.76 -19.52
C PRO A 23 -6.26 -9.89 -18.55
N THR A 24 -5.55 -11.02 -18.60
CA THR A 24 -5.82 -12.17 -17.75
C THR A 24 -5.75 -11.82 -16.26
N SER A 25 -4.84 -10.93 -15.85
CA SER A 25 -4.76 -10.43 -14.47
C SER A 25 -6.04 -9.75 -14.00
N HIS A 26 -6.70 -8.97 -14.88
CA HIS A 26 -7.98 -8.33 -14.58
C HIS A 26 -9.11 -9.35 -14.45
N ARG A 27 -9.19 -10.33 -15.37
CA ARG A 27 -10.17 -11.43 -15.30
C ARG A 27 -10.03 -12.24 -14.01
N LYS A 28 -8.80 -12.54 -13.59
CA LYS A 28 -8.49 -13.19 -12.32
C LYS A 28 -9.01 -12.38 -11.12
N VAL A 29 -8.83 -11.07 -11.12
CA VAL A 29 -9.29 -10.18 -10.04
C VAL A 29 -10.82 -10.13 -9.98
N ILE A 30 -11.50 -10.01 -11.13
CA ILE A 30 -12.97 -10.05 -11.23
C ILE A 30 -13.48 -11.35 -10.60
N SER A 31 -13.01 -12.49 -11.11
CA SER A 31 -13.42 -13.83 -10.62
C SER A 31 -13.13 -14.00 -9.12
N ALA A 32 -11.95 -13.57 -8.66
CA ALA A 32 -11.60 -13.66 -7.25
C ALA A 32 -12.56 -12.88 -6.34
N ILE A 33 -12.94 -11.66 -6.74
CA ILE A 33 -13.86 -10.82 -5.96
C ILE A 33 -15.27 -11.38 -5.99
N GLN A 34 -15.77 -11.85 -7.14
CA GLN A 34 -17.09 -12.47 -7.27
C GLN A 34 -17.24 -13.70 -6.35
N HIS A 35 -16.20 -14.52 -6.27
CA HIS A 35 -16.22 -15.76 -5.49
C HIS A 35 -15.73 -15.61 -4.05
N CYS A 36 -15.36 -14.40 -3.60
CA CYS A 36 -14.87 -14.18 -2.24
C CYS A 36 -15.95 -14.50 -1.20
N GLN A 37 -15.63 -15.38 -0.25
CA GLN A 37 -16.54 -15.84 0.80
C GLN A 37 -17.87 -16.43 0.28
N SER A 38 -17.87 -17.00 -0.94
CA SER A 38 -19.07 -17.65 -1.50
C SER A 38 -19.00 -19.19 -1.47
N GLY A 39 -17.84 -19.78 -1.17
CA GLY A 39 -17.64 -21.21 -1.03
C GLY A 39 -16.56 -21.83 -1.90
N PRO A 40 -16.27 -21.35 -3.15
CA PRO A 40 -15.28 -21.98 -4.02
C PRO A 40 -13.85 -22.09 -3.46
N TYR A 41 -13.52 -21.33 -2.44
CA TYR A 41 -12.21 -21.38 -1.76
C TYR A 41 -12.21 -22.30 -0.52
N GLY A 42 -13.31 -23.02 -0.27
CA GLY A 42 -13.47 -23.89 0.90
C GLY A 42 -14.06 -23.16 2.11
N HIS A 43 -13.99 -23.81 3.26
CA HIS A 43 -14.52 -23.28 4.52
C HIS A 43 -13.78 -23.86 5.73
N SER A 44 -13.90 -23.15 6.85
CA SER A 44 -13.53 -23.64 8.18
C SER A 44 -14.81 -23.98 8.96
N LEU A 45 -14.82 -25.14 9.62
CA LEU A 45 -15.84 -25.52 10.57
C LEU A 45 -15.38 -25.13 11.97
N TYR A 46 -16.21 -24.35 12.63
CA TYR A 46 -16.03 -23.96 14.02
C TYR A 46 -17.02 -24.69 14.91
N GLN A 47 -16.63 -25.04 16.13
CA GLN A 47 -17.49 -25.64 17.14
C GLN A 47 -17.47 -24.80 18.41
N CYS A 48 -18.63 -24.53 18.96
CA CYS A 48 -18.76 -23.86 20.25
C CYS A 48 -18.47 -24.84 21.38
N GLN A 49 -17.57 -24.46 22.30
CA GLN A 49 -17.26 -25.32 23.43
C GLN A 49 -18.30 -25.25 24.55
N ASN A 50 -19.17 -24.25 24.53
CA ASN A 50 -20.21 -24.05 25.53
C ASN A 50 -21.51 -24.79 25.17
N CYS A 51 -22.03 -24.60 23.94
CA CYS A 51 -23.32 -25.16 23.52
C CYS A 51 -23.20 -26.29 22.47
N GLY A 52 -21.98 -26.65 22.03
CA GLY A 52 -21.76 -27.65 20.99
C GLY A 52 -22.14 -27.23 19.57
N GLY A 53 -22.74 -26.06 19.39
CA GLY A 53 -23.18 -25.55 18.10
C GLY A 53 -22.05 -25.44 17.10
N GLN A 54 -22.34 -25.77 15.82
CA GLN A 54 -21.37 -25.68 14.73
C GLN A 54 -21.67 -24.49 13.82
N HIS A 55 -20.59 -23.83 13.32
CA HIS A 55 -20.69 -22.72 12.37
C HIS A 55 -19.67 -22.85 11.26
N ARG A 56 -20.12 -22.71 10.02
CA ARG A 56 -19.23 -22.73 8.82
C ARG A 56 -18.87 -21.32 8.38
N VAL A 57 -17.59 -21.03 8.34
CA VAL A 57 -17.05 -19.76 7.81
C VAL A 57 -16.39 -20.03 6.47
N LYS A 58 -16.95 -19.47 5.40
CA LYS A 58 -16.42 -19.60 4.04
C LYS A 58 -15.12 -18.85 3.91
N HIS A 59 -14.14 -19.45 3.21
CA HIS A 59 -12.84 -18.81 3.01
C HIS A 59 -12.91 -17.63 2.05
N SER A 60 -12.06 -16.66 2.28
CA SER A 60 -11.88 -15.49 1.42
C SER A 60 -10.94 -15.80 0.26
N CYS A 61 -11.03 -15.01 -0.83
CA CYS A 61 -10.22 -15.20 -2.04
C CYS A 61 -8.71 -14.92 -1.85
N GLY A 62 -8.31 -14.20 -0.79
CA GLY A 62 -6.93 -13.80 -0.55
C GLY A 62 -6.37 -12.74 -1.52
N ASN A 63 -7.10 -12.35 -2.56
CA ASN A 63 -6.63 -11.44 -3.59
C ASN A 63 -6.32 -10.05 -3.02
N ARG A 64 -5.17 -9.48 -3.40
CA ARG A 64 -4.71 -8.16 -2.92
C ARG A 64 -5.54 -6.97 -3.38
N HIS A 65 -6.43 -7.16 -4.35
CA HIS A 65 -7.37 -6.13 -4.83
C HIS A 65 -8.78 -6.27 -4.22
N CYS A 66 -9.03 -7.33 -3.46
CA CYS A 66 -10.33 -7.56 -2.83
C CYS A 66 -10.47 -6.77 -1.52
N PRO A 67 -11.45 -5.85 -1.41
CA PRO A 67 -11.63 -5.04 -0.19
C PRO A 67 -11.93 -5.88 1.05
N GLN A 68 -12.63 -6.99 0.89
CA GLN A 68 -12.95 -7.91 1.97
C GLN A 68 -11.71 -8.58 2.58
N CYS A 69 -10.76 -9.01 1.71
CA CYS A 69 -9.55 -9.69 2.15
C CYS A 69 -8.52 -8.74 2.77
N GLN A 70 -8.44 -7.51 2.27
CA GLN A 70 -7.36 -6.60 2.66
C GLN A 70 -7.58 -5.91 4.01
N GLN A 71 -8.82 -5.83 4.49
CA GLN A 71 -9.10 -5.20 5.79
C GLN A 71 -8.36 -5.90 6.94
N HIS A 72 -8.38 -7.22 6.99
CA HIS A 72 -7.69 -8.00 8.02
C HIS A 72 -6.17 -7.95 7.88
N LYS A 73 -5.65 -8.08 6.65
CA LYS A 73 -4.21 -7.99 6.37
C LYS A 73 -3.63 -6.62 6.76
N THR A 74 -4.39 -5.55 6.59
CA THR A 74 -3.97 -4.19 7.02
C THR A 74 -3.69 -4.13 8.52
N GLN A 75 -4.55 -4.72 9.34
CA GLN A 75 -4.38 -4.73 10.79
C GLN A 75 -3.14 -5.55 11.21
N GLN A 76 -2.96 -6.73 10.63
CA GLN A 76 -1.78 -7.58 10.91
C GLN A 76 -0.47 -6.90 10.52
N TRP A 77 -0.44 -6.26 9.34
CA TRP A 77 0.74 -5.54 8.89
C TRP A 77 1.05 -4.35 9.77
N LEU A 78 0.05 -3.56 10.13
CA LEU A 78 0.21 -2.41 11.02
C LEU A 78 0.83 -2.86 12.34
N GLN A 79 0.27 -3.91 12.95
CA GLN A 79 0.78 -4.44 14.21
C GLN A 79 2.24 -4.84 14.10
N HIS A 80 2.59 -5.65 13.08
CA HIS A 80 3.97 -6.09 12.86
C HIS A 80 4.97 -4.92 12.69
N HIS A 81 4.55 -3.83 12.06
CA HIS A 81 5.42 -2.66 11.87
C HIS A 81 5.46 -1.73 13.08
N LEU A 82 4.38 -1.70 13.88
CA LEU A 82 4.39 -1.00 15.15
C LEU A 82 5.30 -1.70 16.18
N ASP A 83 5.29 -3.03 16.19
CA ASP A 83 6.19 -3.83 17.06
C ASP A 83 7.67 -3.65 16.69
N LYS A 84 7.95 -3.32 15.42
CA LYS A 84 9.30 -3.05 14.89
C LYS A 84 9.56 -1.56 14.65
N GLN A 85 8.74 -0.69 15.24
CA GLN A 85 8.93 0.74 15.10
C GLN A 85 10.25 1.18 15.73
N LEU A 86 11.03 1.95 14.96
CA LEU A 86 12.23 2.57 15.46
C LEU A 86 11.87 3.83 16.27
N PRO A 87 12.63 4.16 17.33
CA PRO A 87 12.44 5.39 18.08
C PRO A 87 12.81 6.62 17.25
N GLY A 88 12.34 7.80 17.67
CA GLY A 88 12.67 9.08 17.05
C GLY A 88 11.73 9.54 15.92
N PRO A 89 12.09 10.66 15.29
CA PRO A 89 11.27 11.25 14.25
C PRO A 89 11.21 10.37 13.00
N HIS A 90 10.10 10.45 12.29
CA HIS A 90 9.92 9.81 11.00
C HIS A 90 9.43 10.84 9.98
N PHE A 91 9.69 10.58 8.73
CA PHE A 91 9.25 11.43 7.62
C PHE A 91 8.40 10.62 6.65
N LEU A 92 7.32 11.22 6.20
CA LEU A 92 6.51 10.71 5.10
C LEU A 92 6.87 11.49 3.84
N LEU A 93 7.55 10.83 2.91
CA LEU A 93 7.86 11.38 1.61
C LEU A 93 6.90 10.83 0.56
N THR A 94 6.46 11.71 -0.36
CA THR A 94 5.61 11.30 -1.48
C THR A 94 6.26 11.72 -2.79
N PHE A 95 6.45 10.76 -3.70
CA PHE A 95 7.00 10.99 -5.02
C PHE A 95 5.90 10.78 -6.07
N THR A 96 5.61 11.80 -6.84
CA THR A 96 4.54 11.78 -7.84
C THR A 96 5.10 12.02 -9.23
N VAL A 97 4.46 11.46 -10.25
CA VAL A 97 4.77 11.71 -11.65
C VAL A 97 3.73 12.68 -12.24
N PRO A 98 4.11 13.50 -13.25
CA PRO A 98 3.19 14.35 -13.98
C PRO A 98 2.01 13.57 -14.58
N GLU A 99 0.88 14.25 -14.70
CA GLU A 99 -0.34 13.63 -15.24
C GLU A 99 -0.17 13.13 -16.66
N THR A 100 0.56 13.84 -17.47
CA THR A 100 0.86 13.52 -18.87
C THR A 100 1.62 12.22 -19.07
N LEU A 101 2.36 11.75 -18.04
CA LEU A 101 3.03 10.43 -18.05
C LEU A 101 2.11 9.26 -17.70
N ARG A 102 0.96 9.50 -17.11
CA ARG A 102 0.09 8.43 -16.62
C ARG A 102 -0.36 7.43 -17.68
N PRO A 103 -0.70 7.82 -18.92
CA PRO A 103 -1.04 6.86 -19.97
C PRO A 103 0.13 5.93 -20.30
N LEU A 104 1.35 6.46 -20.46
CA LEU A 104 2.55 5.66 -20.70
C LEU A 104 2.84 4.70 -19.52
N ILE A 105 2.77 5.19 -18.31
CA ILE A 105 2.98 4.36 -17.10
C ILE A 105 1.92 3.26 -17.05
N ARG A 106 0.69 3.54 -17.47
CA ARG A 106 -0.39 2.56 -17.49
C ARG A 106 -0.15 1.46 -18.52
N SER A 107 0.40 1.77 -19.68
CA SER A 107 0.73 0.79 -20.72
C SER A 107 1.99 -0.04 -20.38
N HIS A 108 2.93 0.52 -19.61
CA HIS A 108 4.21 -0.11 -19.25
C HIS A 108 4.36 -0.27 -17.73
N GLN A 109 3.31 -0.73 -17.04
CA GLN A 109 3.21 -0.71 -15.57
C GLN A 109 4.44 -1.27 -14.84
N ARG A 110 4.89 -2.49 -15.19
CA ARG A 110 5.99 -3.15 -14.48
C ARG A 110 7.26 -2.33 -14.54
N LEU A 111 7.62 -1.89 -15.74
CA LEU A 111 8.82 -1.12 -15.99
C LEU A 111 8.75 0.26 -15.33
N ALA A 112 7.66 0.99 -15.57
CA ALA A 112 7.51 2.35 -15.05
C ALA A 112 7.41 2.40 -13.51
N TYR A 113 6.73 1.45 -12.88
CA TYR A 113 6.70 1.37 -11.43
C TYR A 113 8.06 1.00 -10.84
N GLN A 114 8.83 0.16 -11.54
CA GLN A 114 10.21 -0.17 -11.15
C GLN A 114 11.09 1.06 -11.22
N ALA A 115 11.02 1.83 -12.31
CA ALA A 115 11.72 3.10 -12.47
C ALA A 115 11.33 4.12 -11.38
N MET A 116 10.04 4.24 -11.03
CA MET A 116 9.60 5.09 -9.92
C MET A 116 10.27 4.71 -8.60
N PHE A 117 10.33 3.41 -8.26
CA PHE A 117 11.01 2.95 -7.05
C PHE A 117 12.52 3.21 -7.12
N GLN A 118 13.16 2.89 -8.24
CA GLN A 118 14.60 3.07 -8.42
C GLN A 118 14.99 4.55 -8.32
N ALA A 119 14.31 5.41 -9.08
CA ALA A 119 14.57 6.83 -9.09
C ALA A 119 14.34 7.48 -7.72
N SER A 120 13.21 7.17 -7.05
CA SER A 120 12.91 7.74 -5.72
C SER A 120 13.91 7.27 -4.65
N SER A 121 14.29 5.98 -4.66
CA SER A 121 15.24 5.45 -3.68
C SER A 121 16.65 5.98 -3.91
N THR A 122 17.11 6.07 -5.15
CA THR A 122 18.42 6.61 -5.48
C THR A 122 18.52 8.10 -5.19
N ALA A 123 17.49 8.87 -5.53
CA ALA A 123 17.44 10.31 -5.22
C ALA A 123 17.53 10.58 -3.71
N LEU A 124 16.78 9.80 -2.92
CA LEU A 124 16.79 9.93 -1.46
C LEU A 124 18.15 9.57 -0.87
N LYS A 125 18.76 8.46 -1.29
CA LYS A 125 20.10 8.05 -0.84
C LYS A 125 21.16 9.08 -1.21
N ARG A 126 21.11 9.61 -2.44
CA ARG A 126 22.07 10.64 -2.91
C ARG A 126 22.04 11.88 -2.03
N LEU A 127 20.86 12.38 -1.66
CA LEU A 127 20.77 13.55 -0.78
C LEU A 127 21.06 13.21 0.69
N ALA A 128 20.73 12.02 1.16
CA ALA A 128 21.06 11.59 2.52
C ALA A 128 22.56 11.46 2.75
N LYS A 129 23.34 11.17 1.70
CA LYS A 129 24.81 11.11 1.74
C LYS A 129 25.46 12.46 1.96
N ASP A 130 24.82 13.55 1.56
CA ASP A 130 25.36 14.90 1.72
C ASP A 130 25.43 15.27 3.22
N GLU A 131 26.63 15.62 3.70
CA GLU A 131 26.90 15.94 5.10
C GLU A 131 26.14 17.19 5.59
N ARG A 132 25.75 18.08 4.68
CA ARG A 132 24.91 19.24 5.01
C ARG A 132 23.54 18.85 5.54
N PHE A 133 23.09 17.62 5.25
CA PHE A 133 21.79 17.10 5.67
C PHE A 133 21.93 15.99 6.73
N ILE A 134 22.44 14.82 6.35
CA ILE A 134 22.54 13.67 7.26
C ILE A 134 23.95 13.08 7.23
N GLY A 135 24.60 13.05 6.07
CA GLY A 135 25.94 12.48 5.88
C GLY A 135 25.95 10.96 6.01
N THR A 136 24.92 10.26 5.55
CA THR A 136 24.85 8.80 5.63
C THR A 136 24.72 8.16 4.25
N ASP A 137 25.45 7.10 4.01
CA ASP A 137 25.33 6.25 2.82
C ASP A 137 24.20 5.21 2.99
N LEU A 138 23.76 4.95 4.20
CA LEU A 138 22.80 3.90 4.50
C LEU A 138 21.54 4.44 5.23
N PRO A 139 20.73 5.31 4.60
CA PRO A 139 19.41 5.59 5.11
C PRO A 139 18.51 4.35 4.93
N GLY A 140 17.56 4.13 5.85
CA GLY A 140 16.57 3.06 5.71
C GLY A 140 15.19 3.64 5.48
N PHE A 141 14.40 3.04 4.60
CA PHE A 141 13.02 3.45 4.38
C PHE A 141 12.17 2.35 3.75
N THR A 142 10.86 2.47 3.95
CA THR A 142 9.87 1.59 3.33
C THR A 142 9.07 2.39 2.31
N GLY A 143 9.17 2.01 1.04
CA GLY A 143 8.40 2.59 -0.07
C GLY A 143 7.15 1.76 -0.38
N VAL A 144 6.02 2.43 -0.62
CA VAL A 144 4.74 1.81 -0.96
C VAL A 144 4.16 2.47 -2.22
N LEU A 145 3.94 1.68 -3.26
CA LEU A 145 3.31 2.15 -4.50
C LEU A 145 1.80 2.26 -4.31
N HIS A 146 1.27 3.42 -4.66
CA HIS A 146 -0.16 3.66 -4.87
C HIS A 146 -0.41 4.04 -6.31
N THR A 147 -1.58 3.64 -6.84
CA THR A 147 -1.95 3.94 -8.22
C THR A 147 -3.24 4.73 -8.35
N TRP A 148 -3.93 5.03 -7.26
CA TRP A 148 -5.25 5.68 -7.27
C TRP A 148 -5.26 7.02 -6.58
N GLY A 149 -6.06 7.92 -7.13
CA GLY A 149 -6.51 9.12 -6.45
C GLY A 149 -7.84 8.88 -5.71
N ARG A 150 -8.38 9.94 -5.14
CA ARG A 150 -9.55 9.90 -4.24
C ARG A 150 -10.86 9.49 -4.92
N GLN A 151 -10.99 9.75 -6.21
CA GLN A 151 -12.13 9.41 -7.06
C GLN A 151 -11.82 8.26 -8.02
N LEU A 152 -10.90 7.37 -7.65
CA LEU A 152 -10.45 6.22 -8.45
C LEU A 152 -9.74 6.60 -9.77
N GLN A 153 -9.34 7.86 -9.96
CA GLN A 153 -8.51 8.22 -11.10
C GLN A 153 -7.12 7.57 -10.96
N TYR A 154 -6.53 7.18 -12.08
CA TYR A 154 -5.17 6.64 -12.10
C TYR A 154 -4.15 7.73 -11.74
N HIS A 155 -3.44 7.51 -10.64
CA HIS A 155 -2.51 8.48 -10.08
C HIS A 155 -1.35 7.75 -9.37
N PRO A 156 -0.38 7.20 -10.13
CA PRO A 156 0.72 6.47 -9.55
C PRO A 156 1.63 7.41 -8.75
N HIS A 157 1.97 6.99 -7.52
CA HIS A 157 2.87 7.69 -6.63
C HIS A 157 3.44 6.74 -5.58
N ILE A 158 4.60 7.07 -5.03
CA ILE A 158 5.24 6.28 -3.99
C ILE A 158 5.19 7.08 -2.69
N HIS A 159 4.68 6.47 -1.64
CA HIS A 159 4.86 6.92 -0.27
C HIS A 159 6.05 6.20 0.35
N SER A 160 6.96 6.94 0.98
CA SER A 160 8.09 6.38 1.70
C SER A 160 8.04 6.81 3.15
N ILE A 161 8.08 5.84 4.09
CA ILE A 161 8.33 6.11 5.52
C ILE A 161 9.82 6.03 5.75
N VAL A 162 10.39 7.11 6.25
CA VAL A 162 11.82 7.26 6.47
C VAL A 162 12.06 7.58 7.93
N PRO A 163 12.74 6.72 8.72
CA PRO A 163 13.27 7.09 10.04
C PRO A 163 14.21 8.29 9.95
N GLY A 164 14.20 9.14 10.96
CA GLY A 164 14.94 10.40 10.97
C GLY A 164 16.45 10.24 11.14
N GLY A 165 17.10 9.67 10.15
CA GLY A 165 18.55 9.49 10.12
C GLY A 165 18.99 8.30 9.26
N GLY A 166 20.21 7.82 9.51
CA GLY A 166 20.77 6.65 8.87
C GLY A 166 22.02 6.15 9.60
N LEU A 167 22.53 5.01 9.17
CA LEU A 167 23.73 4.43 9.74
C LEU A 167 24.99 5.06 9.14
N SER A 168 26.04 5.17 9.94
CA SER A 168 27.37 5.44 9.46
C SER A 168 27.84 4.35 8.48
N GLU A 169 28.87 4.64 7.67
CA GLU A 169 29.42 3.71 6.69
C GLU A 169 29.84 2.38 7.32
N ASP A 170 30.47 2.44 8.50
CA ASP A 170 30.91 1.27 9.29
C ASP A 170 29.74 0.58 10.03
N ARG A 171 28.51 1.12 9.94
CA ARG A 171 27.28 0.62 10.59
C ARG A 171 27.33 0.57 12.11
N THR A 172 28.21 1.32 12.75
CA THR A 172 28.38 1.30 14.21
C THR A 172 27.65 2.41 14.92
N THR A 173 27.31 3.51 14.22
CA THR A 173 26.68 4.69 14.81
C THR A 173 25.46 5.16 14.01
N TRP A 174 24.57 5.87 14.68
CA TRP A 174 23.42 6.53 14.06
C TRP A 174 23.74 7.98 13.77
N ARG A 175 23.52 8.42 12.52
CA ARG A 175 23.59 9.82 12.10
C ARG A 175 22.17 10.40 12.04
N PRO A 176 21.80 11.26 12.99
CA PRO A 176 20.42 11.76 13.07
C PRO A 176 20.14 12.87 12.05
N SER A 177 18.91 12.90 11.54
CA SER A 177 18.37 14.08 10.86
C SER A 177 17.98 15.17 11.85
N ARG A 178 17.68 16.36 11.36
CA ARG A 178 16.97 17.38 12.15
C ARG A 178 15.53 16.89 12.43
N ALA A 179 14.95 17.32 13.54
CA ALA A 179 13.63 16.85 13.97
C ALA A 179 12.52 17.07 12.92
N ASN A 180 12.54 18.22 12.22
CA ASN A 180 11.52 18.61 11.25
C ASN A 180 12.02 18.64 9.80
N PHE A 181 13.22 18.13 9.54
CA PHE A 181 13.84 18.22 8.23
C PHE A 181 14.71 17.01 7.95
N PHE A 182 14.40 16.30 6.87
CA PHE A 182 15.20 15.16 6.40
C PHE A 182 16.16 15.59 5.29
N VAL A 183 15.62 15.92 4.11
CA VAL A 183 16.36 16.44 2.95
C VAL A 183 15.51 17.49 2.23
N PRO A 184 16.14 18.42 1.46
CA PRO A 184 15.41 19.47 0.77
C PRO A 184 14.61 18.92 -0.42
N VAL A 185 13.29 18.99 -0.36
CA VAL A 185 12.39 18.54 -1.45
C VAL A 185 12.62 19.26 -2.77
N LYS A 186 13.07 20.54 -2.73
CA LYS A 186 13.42 21.32 -3.92
C LYS A 186 14.62 20.73 -4.68
N ALA A 187 15.56 20.08 -3.97
CA ALA A 187 16.68 19.35 -4.60
C ALA A 187 16.28 17.92 -4.96
N LEU A 188 15.44 17.28 -4.14
CA LEU A 188 15.00 15.90 -4.33
C LEU A 188 14.19 15.74 -5.63
N SER A 189 13.30 16.69 -5.94
CA SER A 189 12.43 16.65 -7.11
C SER A 189 13.20 16.59 -8.46
N PRO A 190 14.15 17.47 -8.77
CA PRO A 190 14.90 17.40 -10.03
C PRO A 190 15.79 16.14 -10.13
N ILE A 191 16.35 15.66 -9.02
CA ILE A 191 17.13 14.42 -9.01
C ILE A 191 16.23 13.22 -9.33
N TYR A 192 15.06 13.14 -8.68
CA TYR A 192 14.07 12.09 -8.96
C TYR A 192 13.64 12.09 -10.42
N ARG A 193 13.34 13.28 -10.99
CA ARG A 193 12.97 13.45 -12.39
C ARG A 193 14.07 12.99 -13.34
N ALA A 194 15.31 13.42 -13.11
CA ALA A 194 16.45 13.07 -13.97
C ALA A 194 16.74 11.56 -13.96
N LEU A 195 16.66 10.91 -12.79
CA LEU A 195 16.84 9.47 -12.68
C LEU A 195 15.71 8.70 -13.37
N PHE A 196 14.46 9.14 -13.19
CA PHE A 196 13.33 8.52 -13.91
C PHE A 196 13.44 8.69 -15.43
N GLN A 197 13.88 9.86 -15.90
CA GLN A 197 14.14 10.12 -17.33
C GLN A 197 15.20 9.16 -17.87
N GLU A 198 16.28 8.95 -17.13
CA GLU A 198 17.34 8.01 -17.50
C GLU A 198 16.82 6.57 -17.59
N ASP A 199 16.03 6.13 -16.61
CA ASP A 199 15.40 4.80 -16.65
C ASP A 199 14.47 4.65 -17.88
N MET A 200 13.73 5.70 -18.25
CA MET A 200 12.90 5.68 -19.47
C MET A 200 13.75 5.66 -20.75
N ARG A 201 14.87 6.33 -20.77
CA ARG A 201 15.84 6.31 -21.89
C ARG A 201 16.41 4.90 -22.08
N GLN A 202 16.85 4.27 -21.00
CA GLN A 202 17.40 2.90 -21.02
C GLN A 202 16.35 1.87 -21.46
N ALA A 203 15.07 2.14 -21.18
CA ALA A 203 13.96 1.30 -21.60
C ALA A 203 13.49 1.53 -23.04
N GLY A 204 14.10 2.47 -23.78
CA GLY A 204 13.68 2.82 -25.13
C GLY A 204 12.31 3.51 -25.21
N LEU A 205 11.84 4.10 -24.09
CA LEU A 205 10.52 4.74 -24.00
C LEU A 205 10.56 6.26 -24.09
N LEU A 206 11.76 6.86 -24.14
CA LEU A 206 11.91 8.32 -24.09
C LEU A 206 11.24 9.03 -25.25
N GLU A 207 11.28 8.42 -26.45
CA GLU A 207 10.69 8.96 -27.68
C GLU A 207 9.15 9.09 -27.62
N HIS A 208 8.52 8.28 -26.77
CA HIS A 208 7.07 8.30 -26.55
C HIS A 208 6.64 9.32 -25.50
N ILE A 209 7.57 10.11 -24.97
CA ILE A 209 7.33 11.07 -23.89
C ILE A 209 7.47 12.50 -24.42
N ASN A 210 6.44 13.33 -24.22
CA ASN A 210 6.53 14.74 -24.56
C ASN A 210 7.69 15.40 -23.77
N PRO A 211 8.69 16.00 -24.44
CA PRO A 211 9.85 16.60 -23.79
C PRO A 211 9.52 17.66 -22.73
N GLN A 212 8.41 18.35 -22.85
CA GLN A 212 7.95 19.36 -21.88
C GLN A 212 7.78 18.80 -20.47
N VAL A 213 7.53 17.48 -20.34
CA VAL A 213 7.40 16.82 -19.05
C VAL A 213 8.69 16.94 -18.20
N TRP A 214 9.84 17.07 -18.87
CA TRP A 214 11.15 17.17 -18.22
C TRP A 214 11.51 18.58 -17.80
N THR A 215 10.76 19.59 -18.25
CA THR A 215 11.00 21.02 -17.93
C THR A 215 10.17 21.50 -16.75
N ILE A 216 9.06 20.82 -16.45
CA ILE A 216 8.16 21.20 -15.33
C ILE A 216 8.67 20.65 -14.00
N PRO A 217 8.36 21.29 -12.86
CA PRO A 217 8.61 20.76 -11.53
C PRO A 217 7.79 19.49 -11.28
N TRP A 218 8.44 18.43 -10.79
CA TRP A 218 7.75 17.24 -10.34
C TRP A 218 7.38 17.38 -8.86
N ASN A 219 6.22 16.84 -8.48
CA ASN A 219 5.74 16.97 -7.13
C ASN A 219 6.38 15.93 -6.22
N VAL A 220 7.25 16.41 -5.32
CA VAL A 220 7.78 15.66 -4.19
C VAL A 220 7.40 16.39 -2.93
N HIS A 221 6.86 15.70 -1.95
CA HIS A 221 6.43 16.26 -0.67
C HIS A 221 7.12 15.52 0.48
N SER A 222 7.48 16.22 1.53
CA SER A 222 8.01 15.67 2.77
C SER A 222 7.25 16.24 3.95
N GLN A 223 6.77 15.36 4.82
CA GLN A 223 6.07 15.71 6.04
C GLN A 223 6.77 15.05 7.23
N ALA A 224 7.21 15.84 8.19
CA ALA A 224 7.75 15.36 9.44
C ALA A 224 6.62 14.81 10.33
N ASN A 225 6.86 13.65 10.93
CA ASN A 225 6.04 13.06 11.98
C ASN A 225 6.94 12.82 13.19
N HIS A 226 6.61 13.45 14.32
CA HIS A 226 7.46 13.42 15.51
C HIS A 226 7.59 12.03 16.12
N ASN A 227 6.67 11.11 15.82
CA ASN A 227 6.76 9.71 16.21
C ASN A 227 6.42 8.79 15.03
N GLY A 228 7.09 7.66 14.95
CA GLY A 228 6.85 6.66 13.90
C GLY A 228 5.46 6.04 13.97
N HIS A 229 4.82 6.03 15.16
CA HIS A 229 3.46 5.53 15.34
C HIS A 229 2.46 6.26 14.42
N SER A 230 2.49 7.58 14.40
CA SER A 230 1.62 8.39 13.53
C SER A 230 1.89 8.12 12.05
N ALA A 231 3.18 7.96 11.66
CA ALA A 231 3.55 7.65 10.30
C ALA A 231 3.06 6.27 9.85
N PHE A 232 3.26 5.23 10.66
CA PHE A 232 2.79 3.87 10.35
C PHE A 232 1.28 3.76 10.40
N THR A 233 0.60 4.37 11.39
CA THR A 233 -0.86 4.41 11.48
C THR A 233 -1.47 5.13 10.28
N TYR A 234 -0.84 6.21 9.81
CA TYR A 234 -1.26 6.90 8.59
C TYR A 234 -1.06 6.02 7.35
N LEU A 235 0.06 5.30 7.24
CA LEU A 235 0.42 4.53 6.05
C LEU A 235 -0.18 3.11 6.01
N ALA A 236 -0.44 2.50 7.15
CA ALA A 236 -0.98 1.14 7.21
C ALA A 236 -2.25 0.93 6.38
N PRO A 237 -3.25 1.82 6.43
CA PRO A 237 -4.40 1.70 5.56
C PRO A 237 -4.01 1.69 4.08
N TYR A 238 -2.87 2.31 3.71
CA TYR A 238 -2.44 2.43 2.32
C TYR A 238 -1.65 1.22 1.82
N VAL A 239 -0.94 0.52 2.69
CA VAL A 239 -0.16 -0.67 2.30
C VAL A 239 -1.06 -1.78 1.74
N PHE A 240 -2.17 -2.04 2.43
CA PHE A 240 -3.16 -3.04 1.99
C PHE A 240 -4.43 -2.39 1.43
N LYS A 241 -4.48 -1.06 1.38
CA LYS A 241 -5.63 -0.38 0.82
C LYS A 241 -5.82 -0.80 -0.62
N VAL A 242 -7.01 -1.22 -0.92
CA VAL A 242 -7.54 -1.37 -2.28
C VAL A 242 -7.99 0.01 -2.78
N ALA A 243 -8.14 0.15 -4.08
CA ALA A 243 -8.57 1.41 -4.68
C ALA A 243 -9.85 1.97 -4.04
N ILE A 244 -10.78 1.09 -3.64
CA ILE A 244 -12.00 1.45 -2.90
C ILE A 244 -12.35 0.39 -1.85
N SER A 245 -12.77 0.81 -0.66
CA SER A 245 -13.35 -0.09 0.35
C SER A 245 -14.87 -0.16 0.20
N ASN A 246 -15.49 -1.28 0.61
CA ASN A 246 -16.94 -1.44 0.56
C ASN A 246 -17.70 -0.34 1.34
N GLN A 247 -17.14 0.13 2.45
CA GLN A 247 -17.73 1.22 3.26
C GLN A 247 -17.84 2.56 2.51
N ARG A 248 -17.09 2.75 1.43
CA ARG A 248 -17.17 3.95 0.60
C ARG A 248 -18.29 3.87 -0.43
N ILE A 249 -18.82 2.69 -0.74
CA ILE A 249 -19.89 2.49 -1.72
C ILE A 249 -21.22 2.81 -1.03
N VAL A 250 -21.94 3.79 -1.56
CA VAL A 250 -23.19 4.32 -1.00
C VAL A 250 -24.39 3.67 -1.67
N SER A 251 -24.42 3.66 -3.00
CA SER A 251 -25.54 3.13 -3.77
C SER A 251 -25.12 2.56 -5.12
N LEU A 252 -25.95 1.65 -5.60
CA LEU A 252 -25.93 1.08 -6.95
C LEU A 252 -27.35 1.20 -7.47
N LYS A 253 -27.61 2.11 -8.40
CA LYS A 253 -28.93 2.39 -9.00
C LYS A 253 -28.77 2.84 -10.44
N ASP A 254 -29.68 2.46 -11.29
CA ASP A 254 -29.79 2.95 -12.67
C ASP A 254 -28.43 2.94 -13.42
N HIS A 255 -27.77 1.79 -13.44
CA HIS A 255 -26.43 1.62 -14.01
C HIS A 255 -25.36 2.58 -13.46
N THR A 256 -25.58 3.19 -12.28
CA THR A 256 -24.60 4.09 -11.67
C THR A 256 -24.15 3.62 -10.28
N VAL A 257 -22.89 3.89 -9.96
CA VAL A 257 -22.28 3.65 -8.64
C VAL A 257 -21.96 4.98 -7.98
N THR A 258 -22.58 5.23 -6.82
CA THR A 258 -22.24 6.38 -5.98
C THR A 258 -21.33 5.97 -4.83
N PHE A 259 -20.23 6.69 -4.63
CA PHE A 259 -19.30 6.44 -3.54
C PHE A 259 -18.76 7.71 -2.91
N THR A 260 -18.29 7.59 -1.66
CA THR A 260 -17.74 8.70 -0.89
C THR A 260 -16.25 8.91 -1.13
N TYR A 261 -15.82 10.18 -1.05
CA TYR A 261 -14.42 10.59 -0.99
C TYR A 261 -14.25 11.83 -0.10
N ARG A 262 -13.00 12.17 0.28
CA ARG A 262 -12.69 13.39 1.04
C ARG A 262 -11.70 14.24 0.26
N LYS A 263 -11.88 15.55 0.23
CA LYS A 263 -10.88 16.50 -0.30
C LYS A 263 -9.67 16.62 0.63
N PRO A 264 -8.50 17.10 0.13
CA PRO A 264 -7.36 17.45 1.00
C PRO A 264 -7.82 18.42 2.08
N ALA A 265 -7.26 18.31 3.28
CA ALA A 265 -7.54 19.17 4.43
C ALA A 265 -9.04 19.31 4.82
N SER A 266 -9.92 18.40 4.34
CA SER A 266 -11.34 18.41 4.68
C SER A 266 -11.73 17.13 5.41
N THR A 267 -12.42 17.26 6.54
CA THR A 267 -13.03 16.16 7.28
C THR A 267 -14.39 15.77 6.68
N ARG A 268 -15.03 16.69 5.93
CA ARG A 268 -16.38 16.46 5.37
C ARG A 268 -16.33 15.48 4.19
N PRO A 269 -17.07 14.37 4.25
CA PRO A 269 -17.19 13.45 3.11
C PRO A 269 -17.99 14.11 1.98
N ARG A 270 -17.63 13.79 0.74
CA ARG A 270 -18.36 14.13 -0.49
C ARG A 270 -18.68 12.87 -1.23
N THR A 271 -19.66 12.91 -2.08
CA THR A 271 -20.06 11.83 -2.99
C THR A 271 -19.66 12.14 -4.42
N THR A 272 -19.46 11.09 -5.19
CA THR A 272 -19.34 11.13 -6.64
C THR A 272 -20.09 9.93 -7.21
N THR A 273 -20.72 10.13 -8.36
CA THR A 273 -21.45 9.09 -9.07
C THR A 273 -20.79 8.85 -10.41
N LEU A 274 -20.62 7.60 -10.77
CA LEU A 274 -20.05 7.17 -12.06
C LEU A 274 -21.00 6.15 -12.70
N ASP A 275 -21.05 6.14 -14.03
CA ASP A 275 -21.55 4.99 -14.77
C ASP A 275 -20.84 3.71 -14.29
N VAL A 276 -21.52 2.58 -14.23
CA VAL A 276 -20.98 1.35 -13.66
C VAL A 276 -19.81 0.80 -14.48
N MET A 277 -19.82 0.92 -15.82
CA MET A 277 -18.73 0.47 -16.67
C MET A 277 -17.49 1.33 -16.46
N GLU A 278 -17.66 2.65 -16.30
CA GLU A 278 -16.56 3.57 -15.95
C GLU A 278 -16.03 3.30 -14.54
N PHE A 279 -16.88 3.00 -13.58
CA PHE A 279 -16.47 2.60 -12.24
C PHE A 279 -15.60 1.32 -12.27
N LEU A 280 -16.05 0.27 -12.99
CA LEU A 280 -15.31 -0.98 -13.14
C LEU A 280 -13.98 -0.75 -13.87
N ARG A 281 -13.98 0.06 -14.95
CA ARG A 281 -12.78 0.45 -15.67
C ARG A 281 -11.79 1.15 -14.75
N ARG A 282 -12.25 2.13 -13.94
CA ARG A 282 -11.38 2.83 -12.97
C ARG A 282 -10.87 1.90 -11.90
N PHE A 283 -11.67 0.98 -11.40
CA PHE A 283 -11.20 0.00 -10.43
C PHE A 283 -10.11 -0.90 -11.01
N LEU A 284 -10.36 -1.48 -12.18
CA LEU A 284 -9.46 -2.45 -12.81
C LEU A 284 -8.12 -1.84 -13.28
N GLN A 285 -8.07 -0.55 -13.58
CA GLN A 285 -6.79 0.11 -13.92
C GLN A 285 -5.77 0.09 -12.77
N HIS A 286 -6.19 -0.22 -11.55
CA HIS A 286 -5.32 -0.33 -10.38
C HIS A 286 -4.81 -1.75 -10.12
N VAL A 287 -5.23 -2.70 -10.96
CA VAL A 287 -4.70 -4.06 -10.91
C VAL A 287 -3.22 -4.01 -11.29
N LEU A 288 -2.38 -4.50 -10.38
CA LEU A 288 -0.93 -4.53 -10.56
C LEU A 288 -0.52 -5.76 -11.37
N PRO A 289 0.61 -5.71 -12.08
CA PRO A 289 1.18 -6.89 -12.73
C PRO A 289 1.36 -8.06 -11.75
N ASP A 290 1.20 -9.29 -12.26
CA ASP A 290 1.37 -10.51 -11.46
C ASP A 290 2.77 -10.53 -10.82
N GLY A 291 2.86 -10.87 -9.51
CA GLY A 291 4.11 -10.89 -8.76
C GLY A 291 4.78 -9.53 -8.54
N PHE A 292 4.12 -8.41 -8.85
CA PHE A 292 4.70 -7.09 -8.59
C PHE A 292 4.63 -6.73 -7.11
N MET A 293 5.79 -6.49 -6.51
CA MET A 293 5.90 -6.08 -5.11
C MET A 293 5.67 -4.58 -4.96
N LYS A 294 4.53 -4.22 -4.36
CA LYS A 294 4.14 -2.82 -4.13
C LYS A 294 4.73 -2.20 -2.86
N VAL A 295 5.30 -3.01 -1.97
CA VAL A 295 6.02 -2.58 -0.76
C VAL A 295 7.47 -3.00 -0.90
N ARG A 296 8.40 -2.07 -0.71
CA ARG A 296 9.84 -2.34 -0.79
C ARG A 296 10.57 -1.69 0.37
N HIS A 297 11.52 -2.42 0.93
CA HIS A 297 12.40 -1.95 2.00
C HIS A 297 13.78 -1.62 1.44
N PHE A 298 14.36 -0.53 1.89
CA PHE A 298 15.63 -0.02 1.39
C PHE A 298 16.61 0.28 2.53
N GLY A 299 17.90 0.31 2.19
CA GLY A 299 18.96 0.63 3.14
C GLY A 299 19.01 -0.35 4.31
N PHE A 300 19.15 0.15 5.53
CA PHE A 300 19.23 -0.71 6.70
C PHE A 300 17.91 -1.45 7.04
N LEU A 301 16.77 -1.09 6.43
CA LEU A 301 15.51 -1.84 6.54
C LEU A 301 15.38 -2.98 5.54
N HIS A 302 16.31 -3.10 4.58
CA HIS A 302 16.32 -4.21 3.64
C HIS A 302 16.74 -5.51 4.34
N ALA A 303 16.16 -6.64 3.94
CA ALA A 303 16.42 -7.94 4.58
C ALA A 303 17.89 -8.39 4.55
N SER A 304 18.68 -7.90 3.58
CA SER A 304 20.13 -8.18 3.52
C SER A 304 20.96 -7.42 4.56
N CYS A 305 20.35 -6.42 5.26
CA CYS A 305 21.02 -5.70 6.33
C CYS A 305 20.73 -6.40 7.65
N ALA A 306 21.61 -7.28 8.08
CA ALA A 306 21.43 -8.14 9.24
C ALA A 306 21.66 -7.45 10.61
N ILE A 307 21.30 -6.16 10.76
CA ILE A 307 21.44 -5.46 12.03
C ILE A 307 20.21 -5.75 12.89
N PRO A 308 20.38 -6.30 14.11
CA PRO A 308 19.27 -6.55 15.01
C PRO A 308 18.50 -5.27 15.36
N HIS A 309 17.17 -5.36 15.41
CA HIS A 309 16.28 -4.23 15.73
C HIS A 309 16.67 -3.52 17.03
N ASP A 310 16.96 -4.29 18.10
CA ASP A 310 17.35 -3.73 19.40
C ASP A 310 18.68 -2.97 19.35
N THR A 311 19.58 -3.37 18.46
CA THR A 311 20.84 -2.66 18.22
C THR A 311 20.58 -1.32 17.54
N LEU A 312 19.73 -1.28 16.52
CA LEU A 312 19.28 -0.03 15.88
C LEU A 312 18.61 0.90 16.89
N CYS A 313 17.70 0.39 17.72
CA CYS A 313 17.02 1.18 18.75
C CYS A 313 18.03 1.80 19.72
N ARG A 314 19.03 1.05 20.19
CA ARG A 314 20.07 1.56 21.09
C ARG A 314 20.92 2.66 20.44
N MET A 315 21.31 2.49 19.18
CA MET A 315 22.05 3.51 18.42
C MET A 315 21.24 4.80 18.26
N ILE A 316 19.95 4.70 17.94
CA ILE A 316 19.06 5.85 17.76
C ILE A 316 18.85 6.58 19.09
N LEU A 317 18.58 5.85 20.19
CA LEU A 317 18.38 6.44 21.51
C LEU A 317 19.65 7.09 22.05
N LYS A 318 20.84 6.57 21.73
CA LYS A 318 22.11 7.22 22.05
C LYS A 318 22.30 8.56 21.31
N ALA A 319 21.88 8.62 20.04
CA ALA A 319 21.99 9.82 19.22
C ALA A 319 20.87 10.86 19.47
N HIS A 320 19.70 10.38 19.89
CA HIS A 320 18.54 11.19 20.26
C HIS A 320 18.02 10.72 21.63
N PRO A 321 18.46 11.31 22.72
CA PRO A 321 17.83 11.10 24.02
C PRO A 321 16.34 11.53 23.92
N ILE A 322 15.45 10.57 23.90
CA ILE A 322 14.00 10.82 23.85
C ILE A 322 13.48 10.68 25.27
N ASP A 323 12.94 11.78 25.82
CA ASP A 323 12.18 11.72 27.07
C ASP A 323 10.87 10.95 26.81
N GLY A 324 10.83 9.71 27.26
CA GLY A 324 9.64 8.87 27.20
C GLY A 324 9.94 7.43 26.74
N LYS A 325 9.50 6.46 27.51
CA LYS A 325 9.50 5.04 27.10
C LYS A 325 8.61 4.88 25.86
N PRO A 326 9.04 4.10 24.85
CA PRO A 326 8.16 3.77 23.73
C PRO A 326 6.88 3.14 24.30
N THR A 327 5.74 3.72 23.97
CA THR A 327 4.44 3.19 24.41
C THR A 327 4.25 1.83 23.77
N ARG A 328 4.30 0.77 24.57
CA ARG A 328 4.04 -0.59 24.10
C ARG A 328 2.58 -0.68 23.70
N ILE A 329 2.34 -0.74 22.40
CA ILE A 329 0.99 -0.91 21.87
C ILE A 329 0.61 -2.37 22.06
N VAL A 330 -0.47 -2.59 22.83
CA VAL A 330 -1.05 -3.93 22.94
C VAL A 330 -1.65 -4.31 21.59
N PRO A 331 -1.22 -5.42 20.96
CA PRO A 331 -1.77 -5.85 19.68
C PRO A 331 -3.28 -6.05 19.80
N PRO A 332 -4.08 -5.62 18.82
CA PRO A 332 -5.47 -6.01 18.77
C PRO A 332 -5.55 -7.54 18.71
N GLN A 333 -6.32 -8.12 19.61
CA GLN A 333 -6.51 -9.56 19.63
C GLN A 333 -7.05 -10.02 18.25
N PRO A 334 -6.60 -11.19 17.76
CA PRO A 334 -7.12 -11.73 16.50
C PRO A 334 -8.65 -11.84 16.61
N PRO A 335 -9.38 -11.57 15.53
CA PRO A 335 -10.84 -11.62 15.56
C PRO A 335 -11.30 -13.02 15.99
N VAL A 336 -12.01 -13.06 17.09
CA VAL A 336 -12.58 -14.28 17.66
C VAL A 336 -13.91 -14.56 16.98
N VAL A 337 -14.10 -15.77 16.49
CA VAL A 337 -15.42 -16.20 16.00
C VAL A 337 -16.29 -16.53 17.21
N LEU A 338 -17.37 -15.78 17.34
CA LEU A 338 -18.34 -15.99 18.41
C LEU A 338 -19.49 -16.88 17.94
N CYS A 339 -20.00 -17.70 18.84
CA CYS A 339 -21.15 -18.55 18.59
C CYS A 339 -22.41 -17.69 18.38
N PRO A 340 -23.12 -17.86 17.26
CA PRO A 340 -24.33 -17.08 17.01
C PRO A 340 -25.47 -17.40 17.99
N THR A 341 -25.41 -18.55 18.68
CA THR A 341 -26.44 -19.00 19.61
C THR A 341 -26.20 -18.50 21.02
N CYS A 342 -24.98 -18.59 21.55
CA CYS A 342 -24.71 -18.31 22.97
C CYS A 342 -23.61 -17.24 23.19
N GLY A 343 -23.02 -16.66 22.14
CA GLY A 343 -22.00 -15.63 22.23
C GLY A 343 -20.61 -16.11 22.67
N ALA A 344 -20.44 -17.38 23.05
CA ALA A 344 -19.16 -17.92 23.50
C ALA A 344 -18.18 -18.06 22.35
N GLN A 345 -16.88 -18.05 22.65
CA GLN A 345 -15.82 -18.23 21.67
C GLN A 345 -15.87 -19.64 21.05
N MET A 346 -15.71 -19.68 19.72
CA MET A 346 -15.68 -20.94 18.97
C MET A 346 -14.24 -21.34 18.60
N ARG A 347 -14.00 -22.64 18.52
CA ARG A 347 -12.73 -23.22 18.03
C ARG A 347 -12.87 -23.80 16.64
N VAL A 348 -11.83 -23.68 15.82
CA VAL A 348 -11.73 -24.34 14.54
C VAL A 348 -11.53 -25.84 14.78
N VAL A 349 -12.46 -26.67 14.28
CA VAL A 349 -12.36 -28.13 14.33
C VAL A 349 -11.91 -28.72 13.00
N MET A 350 -12.18 -28.05 11.88
CA MET A 350 -11.80 -28.53 10.56
C MET A 350 -11.57 -27.36 9.59
N ARG A 351 -10.58 -27.51 8.69
CA ARG A 351 -10.36 -26.58 7.56
C ARG A 351 -10.36 -27.39 6.27
N LEU A 352 -11.31 -27.09 5.40
CA LEU A 352 -11.39 -27.66 4.05
C LEU A 352 -10.97 -26.60 3.04
N TRP A 353 -9.97 -26.92 2.24
CA TRP A 353 -9.49 -26.10 1.15
C TRP A 353 -9.85 -26.79 -0.16
N THR A 354 -10.30 -26.04 -1.13
CA THR A 354 -10.50 -26.54 -2.49
C THR A 354 -9.25 -26.29 -3.34
N SER A 355 -9.04 -27.11 -4.37
CA SER A 355 -7.91 -27.00 -5.30
C SER A 355 -7.83 -25.67 -6.06
N ASN A 356 -8.88 -24.87 -6.06
CA ASN A 356 -8.92 -23.53 -6.64
C ASN A 356 -8.04 -22.48 -5.93
N ARG A 357 -7.27 -22.89 -4.91
CA ARG A 357 -6.33 -22.00 -4.20
C ARG A 357 -5.06 -21.65 -4.99
N ALA A 358 -4.87 -22.19 -6.17
CA ALA A 358 -3.70 -21.93 -7.03
C ALA A 358 -3.50 -20.46 -7.46
N PHE A 359 -4.37 -19.54 -7.03
CA PHE A 359 -4.33 -18.11 -7.38
C PHE A 359 -4.18 -17.17 -6.19
N VAL A 360 -3.71 -17.63 -5.05
CA VAL A 360 -3.34 -16.71 -3.97
C VAL A 360 -2.00 -16.09 -4.32
N ASP A 361 -2.06 -14.89 -4.86
CA ASP A 361 -0.90 -14.02 -5.03
C ASP A 361 -0.38 -13.63 -3.62
N THR A 362 0.65 -14.30 -3.16
CA THR A 362 1.31 -14.09 -1.86
C THR A 362 2.36 -12.98 -1.92
N GLY A 363 2.31 -12.12 -2.92
CA GLY A 363 3.20 -10.95 -3.06
C GLY A 363 2.90 -9.81 -2.12
#